data_c4c894987fd3c86d2bc1847684fd54ec
#
_entry.id   c4c894987fd3c86d2bc1847684fd54ec
#
_cell.length_a   1.000
_cell.length_b   1.000
_cell.length_c   1.000
_cell.angle_alpha   90.00
_cell.angle_beta   90.00
_cell.angle_gamma   90.00
#
_symmetry.space_group_name_H-M   'P 1'
#
loop_
_entity.id
_entity.type
_entity.pdbx_description
1 polymer ?
#
loop_
_entity_poly.entity_id
_entity_poly.type
_entity_poly.pdbx_seq_one_letter_code
_entity_poly.pdbx_strand_id
1 'polypeptide(L)'
;TSESDVALHFTDSKGNQYNWSVPSGQYDHSYPKFSLTLDDGTILSVGDFRTYVKTSFVNVIDQVYDNSINDEDFIYEVWYIVSKLTTYSIDIGEYPQYALETLARGGGDCEDMVILIADMLRSSSHTKSWKIQMVIFDMNDHENTKTVNHVALKVDTGKEDFIIEATAQDKNTMGIWGGKTINGWWIDV
;
A
#
# COMPACT_ATOMS: atom_id res chain seq x y z
N THR A 1 17.69 25.03 -9.62
CA THR A 1 16.29 25.16 -9.18
C THR A 1 16.08 24.19 -8.04
N SER A 2 15.93 24.72 -6.82
CA SER A 2 15.57 23.90 -5.68
C SER A 2 14.22 23.26 -5.98
N GLU A 3 14.19 21.91 -5.98
CA GLU A 3 12.93 21.19 -6.03
C GLU A 3 12.10 21.64 -4.84
N SER A 4 10.87 22.07 -5.09
CA SER A 4 9.97 22.49 -4.02
C SER A 4 9.52 21.26 -3.24
N ASP A 5 9.64 21.30 -1.91
CA ASP A 5 9.09 20.27 -1.06
C ASP A 5 7.57 20.16 -1.26
N VAL A 6 7.05 18.95 -1.17
CA VAL A 6 5.61 18.68 -1.20
C VAL A 6 5.08 18.80 0.23
N ALA A 7 4.21 19.80 0.45
CA ALA A 7 3.50 19.96 1.71
C ALA A 7 2.27 19.05 1.72
N LEU A 8 2.13 18.25 2.75
CA LEU A 8 1.03 17.31 2.92
C LEU A 8 0.30 17.59 4.24
N HIS A 9 -1.01 17.38 4.22
CA HIS A 9 -1.85 17.52 5.40
C HIS A 9 -2.89 16.41 5.41
N PHE A 10 -3.07 15.75 6.56
CA PHE A 10 -4.13 14.77 6.73
C PHE A 10 -4.62 14.67 8.18
N THR A 11 -5.76 14.01 8.36
CA THR A 11 -6.40 13.79 9.66
C THR A 11 -6.70 12.31 9.81
N ASP A 12 -6.41 11.75 10.99
CA ASP A 12 -6.78 10.37 11.31
C ASP A 12 -8.27 10.25 11.72
N SER A 13 -8.73 9.04 11.99
CA SER A 13 -10.13 8.78 12.36
C SER A 13 -10.53 9.39 13.70
N LYS A 14 -9.58 9.74 14.54
CA LYS A 14 -9.79 10.31 15.87
C LYS A 14 -9.74 11.85 15.86
N GLY A 15 -9.46 12.47 14.71
CA GLY A 15 -9.37 13.92 14.56
C GLY A 15 -7.98 14.48 14.78
N ASN A 16 -6.94 13.68 15.01
CA ASN A 16 -5.58 14.17 15.07
C ASN A 16 -5.13 14.64 13.70
N GLN A 17 -4.49 15.80 13.65
CA GLN A 17 -4.03 16.42 12.42
C GLN A 17 -2.52 16.27 12.27
N TYR A 18 -2.09 15.99 11.04
CA TYR A 18 -0.69 15.78 10.70
C TYR A 18 -0.31 16.67 9.52
N ASN A 19 0.79 17.35 9.68
CA ASN A 19 1.38 18.18 8.63
C ASN A 19 2.84 17.80 8.47
N TRP A 20 3.28 17.61 7.23
CA TRP A 20 4.70 17.39 6.96
C TRP A 20 5.05 17.87 5.57
N SER A 21 6.34 18.02 5.37
CA SER A 21 6.90 18.35 4.08
C SER A 21 7.88 17.25 3.67
N VAL A 22 7.72 16.75 2.47
CA VAL A 22 8.63 15.75 1.90
C VAL A 22 9.30 16.32 0.68
N PRO A 23 10.60 16.03 0.47
CA PRO A 23 11.28 16.48 -0.73
C PRO A 23 10.58 15.91 -1.96
N SER A 24 10.29 16.76 -2.94
CA SER A 24 9.89 16.28 -4.25
C SER A 24 11.13 15.69 -4.92
N GLY A 25 11.05 14.44 -5.33
CA GLY A 25 12.13 13.76 -6.03
C GLY A 25 11.80 13.50 -7.48
N GLN A 26 12.83 13.27 -8.28
CA GLN A 26 12.63 12.61 -9.56
C GLN A 26 12.53 11.10 -9.30
N TYR A 27 11.48 10.50 -9.84
CA TYR A 27 11.24 9.07 -9.68
C TYR A 27 11.60 8.35 -10.97
N ASP A 28 12.37 7.28 -10.82
CA ASP A 28 12.73 6.43 -11.95
C ASP A 28 11.56 5.48 -12.27
N HIS A 29 10.97 5.67 -13.44
CA HIS A 29 9.87 4.85 -13.95
C HIS A 29 10.37 3.78 -14.94
N SER A 30 11.58 3.28 -14.79
CA SER A 30 12.15 2.26 -15.69
C SER A 30 11.44 0.89 -15.62
N TYR A 31 10.42 0.76 -14.79
CA TYR A 31 9.52 -0.39 -14.71
C TYR A 31 10.22 -1.74 -14.60
N PRO A 32 10.92 -2.01 -13.50
CA PRO A 32 11.46 -3.34 -13.29
C PRO A 32 10.32 -4.37 -13.27
N LYS A 33 10.55 -5.51 -13.91
CA LYS A 33 9.57 -6.58 -14.03
C LYS A 33 10.15 -7.89 -13.54
N PHE A 34 9.27 -8.77 -13.06
CA PHE A 34 9.61 -10.15 -12.77
C PHE A 34 8.60 -11.08 -13.45
N SER A 35 8.99 -12.33 -13.64
CA SER A 35 8.11 -13.34 -14.23
C SER A 35 7.32 -14.05 -13.16
N LEU A 36 6.02 -14.17 -13.37
CA LEU A 36 5.09 -14.92 -12.54
C LEU A 36 4.56 -16.09 -13.34
N THR A 37 4.74 -17.32 -12.84
CA THR A 37 4.21 -18.52 -13.50
C THR A 37 2.92 -18.94 -12.80
N LEU A 38 1.83 -18.96 -13.54
CA LEU A 38 0.53 -19.44 -13.07
C LEU A 38 0.50 -20.98 -13.08
N ASP A 39 -0.45 -21.57 -12.37
CA ASP A 39 -0.55 -23.03 -12.24
C ASP A 39 -0.91 -23.74 -13.56
N ASP A 40 -1.46 -23.03 -14.53
CA ASP A 40 -1.70 -23.57 -15.89
C ASP A 40 -0.46 -23.48 -16.80
N GLY A 41 0.67 -22.99 -16.27
CA GLY A 41 1.92 -22.80 -17.02
C GLY A 41 2.05 -21.47 -17.75
N THR A 42 1.05 -20.59 -17.69
CA THR A 42 1.12 -19.25 -18.27
C THR A 42 2.17 -18.42 -17.53
N ILE A 43 3.03 -17.74 -18.29
CA ILE A 43 4.05 -16.85 -17.74
C ILE A 43 3.60 -15.41 -17.96
N LEU A 44 3.50 -14.65 -16.87
CA LEU A 44 3.16 -13.22 -16.91
C LEU A 44 4.40 -12.39 -16.53
N SER A 45 4.57 -11.28 -17.23
CA SER A 45 5.53 -10.24 -16.84
C SER A 45 4.81 -9.21 -15.97
N VAL A 46 5.20 -9.10 -14.71
CA VAL A 46 4.54 -8.26 -13.70
C VAL A 46 5.50 -7.18 -13.24
N GLY A 47 5.00 -5.96 -13.02
CA GLY A 47 5.80 -4.89 -12.44
C GLY A 47 6.30 -5.24 -11.05
N ASP A 48 7.56 -4.98 -10.76
CA ASP A 48 8.11 -5.17 -9.41
C ASP A 48 7.77 -3.96 -8.54
N PHE A 49 6.58 -3.98 -7.95
CA PHE A 49 6.06 -2.88 -7.12
C PHE A 49 6.92 -2.60 -5.88
N ARG A 50 7.73 -3.55 -5.43
CA ARG A 50 8.63 -3.39 -4.29
C ARG A 50 9.59 -2.23 -4.46
N THR A 51 10.04 -1.99 -5.68
CA THR A 51 11.00 -0.91 -5.98
C THR A 51 10.38 0.49 -5.82
N TYR A 52 9.05 0.56 -5.74
CA TYR A 52 8.32 1.81 -5.58
C TYR A 52 8.07 2.18 -4.10
N VAL A 53 8.37 1.29 -3.15
CA VAL A 53 8.26 1.57 -1.72
C VAL A 53 9.52 2.31 -1.25
N LYS A 54 9.37 3.57 -0.83
CA LYS A 54 10.50 4.52 -0.62
C LYS A 54 10.56 5.14 0.78
N THR A 55 9.76 4.70 1.73
CA THR A 55 9.74 5.30 3.08
C THR A 55 9.62 6.83 3.05
N SER A 56 8.63 7.35 2.34
CA SER A 56 8.47 8.78 2.07
C SER A 56 7.92 9.59 3.24
N PHE A 57 7.46 8.93 4.31
CA PHE A 57 6.72 9.55 5.43
C PHE A 57 7.41 9.38 6.77
N VAL A 58 8.72 9.29 6.78
CA VAL A 58 9.52 9.17 8.01
C VAL A 58 9.22 10.33 8.95
N ASN A 59 9.19 10.07 10.25
CA ASN A 59 8.82 10.92 11.36
C ASN A 59 7.31 11.19 11.48
N VAL A 60 6.60 11.58 10.42
CA VAL A 60 5.16 11.85 10.51
C VAL A 60 4.37 10.56 10.77
N ILE A 61 4.75 9.45 10.16
CA ILE A 61 4.10 8.17 10.41
C ILE A 61 4.33 7.68 11.84
N ASP A 62 5.46 7.97 12.46
CA ASP A 62 5.68 7.68 13.87
C ASP A 62 4.74 8.48 14.78
N GLN A 63 4.35 9.69 14.39
CA GLN A 63 3.32 10.44 15.10
C GLN A 63 1.94 9.76 15.01
N VAL A 64 1.61 9.19 13.85
CA VAL A 64 0.39 8.38 13.69
C VAL A 64 0.44 7.15 14.60
N TYR A 65 1.57 6.47 14.64
CA TYR A 65 1.78 5.33 15.52
C TYR A 65 1.60 5.71 16.99
N ASP A 66 2.18 6.81 17.43
CA ASP A 66 2.10 7.29 18.82
C ASP A 66 0.67 7.65 19.24
N ASN A 67 -0.18 8.07 18.29
CA ASN A 67 -1.59 8.34 18.53
C ASN A 67 -2.49 7.10 18.37
N SER A 68 -1.92 5.96 18.07
CA SER A 68 -2.63 4.69 17.91
C SER A 68 -2.59 3.88 19.20
N ILE A 69 -3.64 3.08 19.45
CA ILE A 69 -3.80 2.30 20.69
C ILE A 69 -2.88 1.07 20.66
N ASN A 70 -2.73 0.46 19.48
CA ASN A 70 -1.95 -0.75 19.25
C ASN A 70 -1.60 -0.87 17.76
N ASP A 71 -0.93 -1.95 17.37
CA ASP A 71 -0.50 -2.18 15.99
C ASP A 71 -1.68 -2.27 15.02
N GLU A 72 -2.76 -2.94 15.40
CA GLU A 72 -3.97 -3.05 14.59
C GLU A 72 -4.59 -1.68 14.34
N ASP A 73 -4.71 -0.86 15.36
CA ASP A 73 -5.23 0.50 15.27
C ASP A 73 -4.35 1.38 14.37
N PHE A 74 -3.03 1.22 14.46
CA PHE A 74 -2.10 1.92 13.59
C PHE A 74 -2.28 1.53 12.12
N ILE A 75 -2.42 0.24 11.83
CA ILE A 75 -2.70 -0.25 10.47
C ILE A 75 -4.02 0.33 9.97
N TYR A 76 -5.06 0.32 10.81
CA TYR A 76 -6.35 0.91 10.49
C TYR A 76 -6.24 2.41 10.19
N GLU A 77 -5.52 3.16 11.00
CA GLU A 77 -5.36 4.61 10.80
C GLU A 77 -4.62 4.92 9.50
N VAL A 78 -3.60 4.15 9.14
CA VAL A 78 -2.92 4.31 7.86
C VAL A 78 -3.89 4.05 6.69
N TRP A 79 -4.65 2.95 6.76
CA TRP A 79 -5.69 2.69 5.75
C TRP A 79 -6.73 3.81 5.70
N TYR A 80 -7.19 4.28 6.85
CA TYR A 80 -8.18 5.37 6.93
C TYR A 80 -7.65 6.64 6.26
N ILE A 81 -6.43 7.05 6.58
CA ILE A 81 -5.79 8.24 6.00
C ILE A 81 -5.72 8.12 4.49
N VAL A 82 -5.25 6.99 3.98
CA VAL A 82 -5.18 6.73 2.53
C VAL A 82 -6.57 6.79 1.90
N SER A 83 -7.57 6.18 2.53
CA SER A 83 -8.95 6.18 2.02
C SER A 83 -9.57 7.58 1.94
N LYS A 84 -9.11 8.51 2.76
CA LYS A 84 -9.58 9.91 2.75
C LYS A 84 -8.80 10.80 1.79
N LEU A 85 -7.54 10.51 1.56
CA LEU A 85 -6.68 11.29 0.68
C LEU A 85 -6.81 10.89 -0.80
N THR A 86 -7.36 9.72 -1.07
CA THR A 86 -7.35 9.15 -2.42
C THR A 86 -8.73 8.70 -2.86
N THR A 87 -8.91 8.63 -4.18
CA THR A 87 -10.05 8.00 -4.82
C THR A 87 -9.54 6.88 -5.73
N TYR A 88 -10.17 5.71 -5.67
CA TYR A 88 -9.84 4.62 -6.57
C TYR A 88 -10.23 4.98 -8.00
N SER A 89 -9.32 4.78 -8.92
CA SER A 89 -9.57 4.95 -10.36
C SER A 89 -8.82 3.88 -11.13
N ILE A 90 -9.50 3.28 -12.09
CA ILE A 90 -8.84 2.36 -13.02
C ILE A 90 -7.95 3.20 -13.93
N ASP A 91 -6.63 3.00 -13.84
CA ASP A 91 -5.70 3.66 -14.73
C ASP A 91 -5.60 2.88 -16.04
N ILE A 92 -5.77 3.60 -17.16
CA ILE A 92 -5.62 3.04 -18.48
C ILE A 92 -4.13 2.95 -18.89
N GLY A 93 -3.24 3.54 -18.08
CA GLY A 93 -1.83 3.69 -18.41
C GLY A 93 -0.91 2.55 -17.95
N GLU A 94 -1.36 1.66 -17.09
CA GLU A 94 -0.61 0.51 -16.54
C GLU A 94 0.75 0.85 -15.92
N TYR A 95 0.88 2.02 -15.32
CA TYR A 95 2.13 2.44 -14.70
C TYR A 95 2.01 2.52 -13.19
N PRO A 96 2.78 1.70 -12.44
CA PRO A 96 2.86 1.88 -10.99
C PRO A 96 3.29 3.31 -10.63
N GLN A 97 2.66 3.87 -9.63
CA GLN A 97 2.98 5.19 -9.11
C GLN A 97 3.74 5.08 -7.79
N TYR A 98 4.69 5.99 -7.60
CA TYR A 98 5.26 6.20 -6.26
C TYR A 98 4.21 6.81 -5.34
N ALA A 99 4.36 6.60 -4.02
CA ALA A 99 3.39 7.07 -3.03
C ALA A 99 3.06 8.56 -3.18
N LEU A 100 4.07 9.41 -3.39
CA LEU A 100 3.87 10.84 -3.56
C LEU A 100 3.14 11.19 -4.86
N GLU A 101 3.35 10.41 -5.92
CA GLU A 101 2.61 10.59 -7.18
C GLU A 101 1.13 10.26 -7.00
N THR A 102 0.81 9.18 -6.30
CA THR A 102 -0.57 8.80 -5.99
C THR A 102 -1.27 9.91 -5.19
N LEU A 103 -0.60 10.48 -4.20
CA LEU A 103 -1.15 11.59 -3.42
C LEU A 103 -1.32 12.85 -4.28
N ALA A 104 -0.35 13.18 -5.13
CA ALA A 104 -0.42 14.36 -6.01
C ALA A 104 -1.55 14.24 -7.04
N ARG A 105 -1.82 13.04 -7.53
CA ARG A 105 -2.92 12.78 -8.48
C ARG A 105 -4.27 12.58 -7.81
N GLY A 106 -4.29 12.37 -6.49
CA GLY A 106 -5.51 12.14 -5.73
C GLY A 106 -6.04 10.71 -5.80
N GLY A 107 -5.21 9.76 -6.23
CA GLY A 107 -5.56 8.34 -6.25
C GLY A 107 -4.88 7.56 -7.37
N GLY A 108 -5.33 6.34 -7.55
CA GLY A 108 -4.83 5.38 -8.54
C GLY A 108 -5.60 4.06 -8.47
N ASP A 109 -5.04 3.02 -9.04
CA ASP A 109 -5.61 1.67 -9.01
C ASP A 109 -5.05 0.82 -7.85
N CYS A 110 -5.23 -0.51 -7.91
CA CYS A 110 -4.90 -1.38 -6.78
C CYS A 110 -3.41 -1.39 -6.43
N GLU A 111 -2.52 -1.42 -7.42
CA GLU A 111 -1.08 -1.41 -7.15
C GLU A 111 -0.60 -0.08 -6.58
N ASP A 112 -1.15 1.03 -7.03
CA ASP A 112 -0.81 2.36 -6.54
C ASP A 112 -1.20 2.52 -5.07
N MET A 113 -2.39 2.05 -4.70
CA MET A 113 -2.86 2.07 -3.32
C MET A 113 -2.05 1.16 -2.41
N VAL A 114 -1.66 -0.02 -2.90
CA VAL A 114 -0.80 -0.97 -2.17
C VAL A 114 0.58 -0.36 -1.92
N ILE A 115 1.18 0.26 -2.93
CA ILE A 115 2.46 0.95 -2.81
C ILE A 115 2.37 2.08 -1.77
N LEU A 116 1.33 2.89 -1.83
CA LEU A 116 1.14 4.00 -0.89
C LEU A 116 1.03 3.52 0.55
N ILE A 117 0.20 2.51 0.83
CA ILE A 117 0.05 1.96 2.18
C ILE A 117 1.35 1.29 2.64
N ALA A 118 2.00 0.51 1.79
CA ALA A 118 3.28 -0.13 2.11
C ALA A 118 4.37 0.89 2.43
N ASP A 119 4.46 1.97 1.66
CA ASP A 119 5.39 3.07 1.91
C ASP A 119 5.12 3.73 3.27
N MET A 120 3.86 4.05 3.58
CA MET A 120 3.50 4.62 4.88
C MET A 120 3.86 3.67 6.04
N LEU A 121 3.50 2.40 5.95
CA LEU A 121 3.82 1.42 6.99
C LEU A 121 5.33 1.28 7.19
N ARG A 122 6.10 1.17 6.12
CA ARG A 122 7.56 1.06 6.19
C ARG A 122 8.26 2.35 6.61
N SER A 123 7.58 3.48 6.56
CA SER A 123 8.11 4.75 7.04
C SER A 123 8.19 4.82 8.56
N SER A 124 7.49 3.95 9.28
CA SER A 124 7.54 3.90 10.74
C SER A 124 8.79 3.20 11.24
N SER A 125 9.40 3.74 12.29
CA SER A 125 10.50 3.08 13.02
C SER A 125 10.04 1.81 13.76
N HIS A 126 8.74 1.67 14.02
CA HIS A 126 8.15 0.56 14.77
C HIS A 126 7.85 -0.69 13.92
N THR A 127 7.90 -0.59 12.59
CA THR A 127 7.51 -1.67 11.68
C THR A 127 8.67 -2.42 11.05
N LYS A 128 9.91 -2.14 11.47
CA LYS A 128 11.11 -2.74 10.87
C LYS A 128 11.13 -4.27 10.95
N SER A 129 10.58 -4.83 12.02
CA SER A 129 10.50 -6.28 12.22
C SER A 129 9.25 -6.92 11.60
N TRP A 130 8.32 -6.12 11.11
CA TRP A 130 7.09 -6.63 10.51
C TRP A 130 7.38 -7.28 9.16
N LYS A 131 6.68 -8.38 8.88
CA LYS A 131 6.67 -8.97 7.55
C LYS A 131 5.53 -8.35 6.76
N ILE A 132 5.88 -7.59 5.73
CA ILE A 132 4.90 -6.97 4.84
C ILE A 132 5.07 -7.61 3.47
N GLN A 133 3.98 -8.10 2.90
CA GLN A 133 3.97 -8.76 1.62
C GLN A 133 2.89 -8.19 0.73
N MET A 134 3.22 -8.02 -0.55
CA MET A 134 2.22 -7.83 -1.59
C MET A 134 1.71 -9.20 -2.02
N VAL A 135 0.41 -9.35 -2.12
CA VAL A 135 -0.21 -10.57 -2.63
C VAL A 135 -0.92 -10.28 -3.94
N ILE A 136 -0.59 -11.06 -4.95
CA ILE A 136 -1.20 -10.99 -6.29
C ILE A 136 -2.11 -12.21 -6.43
N PHE A 137 -3.39 -11.98 -6.72
CA PHE A 137 -4.40 -13.04 -6.68
C PHE A 137 -5.62 -12.71 -7.56
N ASP A 138 -6.54 -13.67 -7.68
CA ASP A 138 -7.84 -13.46 -8.31
C ASP A 138 -8.87 -13.00 -7.25
N MET A 139 -9.35 -11.77 -7.39
CA MET A 139 -10.31 -11.20 -6.46
C MET A 139 -11.68 -11.82 -6.55
N ASN A 140 -12.05 -12.36 -7.71
CA ASN A 140 -13.35 -13.00 -7.94
C ASN A 140 -13.39 -14.44 -7.41
N ASP A 141 -12.23 -15.09 -7.34
CA ASP A 141 -12.07 -16.44 -6.81
C ASP A 141 -10.72 -16.57 -6.09
N HIS A 142 -10.72 -16.36 -4.79
CA HIS A 142 -9.50 -16.36 -3.96
C HIS A 142 -8.76 -17.71 -3.94
N GLU A 143 -9.39 -18.80 -4.36
CA GLU A 143 -8.77 -20.12 -4.45
C GLU A 143 -8.17 -20.39 -5.84
N ASN A 144 -8.47 -19.53 -6.83
CA ASN A 144 -7.99 -19.70 -8.18
C ASN A 144 -6.53 -19.26 -8.32
N THR A 145 -5.70 -20.17 -8.83
CA THR A 145 -4.27 -19.93 -9.09
C THR A 145 -3.94 -19.84 -10.58
N LYS A 146 -4.94 -19.81 -11.43
CA LYS A 146 -4.79 -19.74 -12.90
C LYS A 146 -4.92 -18.34 -13.48
N THR A 147 -5.51 -17.42 -12.72
CA THR A 147 -5.68 -16.03 -13.12
C THR A 147 -5.32 -15.10 -11.98
N VAL A 148 -4.88 -13.89 -12.31
CA VAL A 148 -4.64 -12.81 -11.35
C VAL A 148 -5.22 -11.51 -11.91
N ASN A 149 -5.88 -10.74 -11.06
CA ASN A 149 -6.49 -9.48 -11.44
C ASN A 149 -6.44 -8.43 -10.34
N HIS A 150 -5.79 -8.72 -9.20
CA HIS A 150 -5.77 -7.83 -8.06
C HIS A 150 -4.50 -7.98 -7.24
N VAL A 151 -4.16 -6.94 -6.51
CA VAL A 151 -3.08 -6.94 -5.52
C VAL A 151 -3.58 -6.35 -4.20
N ALA A 152 -3.20 -6.98 -3.09
CA ALA A 152 -3.47 -6.51 -1.73
C ALA A 152 -2.19 -6.58 -0.90
N LEU A 153 -2.26 -6.19 0.37
CA LEU A 153 -1.16 -6.33 1.33
C LEU A 153 -1.48 -7.36 2.40
N LYS A 154 -0.48 -8.13 2.77
CA LYS A 154 -0.47 -8.87 4.03
C LYS A 154 0.54 -8.25 4.98
N VAL A 155 0.11 -7.99 6.20
CA VAL A 155 0.97 -7.47 7.27
C VAL A 155 0.98 -8.46 8.42
N ASP A 156 2.16 -8.95 8.77
CA ASP A 156 2.39 -9.78 9.94
C ASP A 156 3.23 -8.98 10.94
N THR A 157 2.61 -8.62 12.06
CA THR A 157 3.27 -7.84 13.12
C THR A 157 4.11 -8.70 14.05
N GLY A 158 4.09 -10.01 13.88
CA GLY A 158 4.66 -10.98 14.81
C GLY A 158 3.68 -11.44 15.90
N LYS A 159 2.56 -10.75 16.05
CA LYS A 159 1.47 -11.11 16.97
C LYS A 159 0.20 -11.49 16.22
N GLU A 160 -0.09 -10.81 15.12
CA GLU A 160 -1.31 -10.97 14.33
C GLU A 160 -1.02 -10.74 12.85
N ASP A 161 -1.83 -11.36 11.99
CA ASP A 161 -1.80 -11.20 10.53
C ASP A 161 -3.02 -10.43 10.04
N PHE A 162 -2.80 -9.51 9.12
CA PHE A 162 -3.87 -8.73 8.50
C PHE A 162 -3.74 -8.78 6.98
N ILE A 163 -4.86 -8.95 6.28
CA ILE A 163 -4.94 -8.69 4.84
C ILE A 163 -5.60 -7.32 4.66
N ILE A 164 -4.91 -6.40 4.00
CA ILE A 164 -5.39 -5.05 3.76
C ILE A 164 -5.85 -4.93 2.31
N GLU A 165 -7.15 -4.64 2.14
CA GLU A 165 -7.69 -4.26 0.85
C GLU A 165 -7.48 -2.75 0.66
N ALA A 166 -6.42 -2.39 -0.04
CA ALA A 166 -5.99 -1.00 -0.18
C ALA A 166 -6.98 -0.13 -0.97
N THR A 167 -7.82 -0.75 -1.81
CA THR A 167 -8.81 -0.03 -2.63
C THR A 167 -10.15 0.20 -1.92
N ALA A 168 -10.33 -0.37 -0.71
CA ALA A 168 -11.56 -0.16 0.05
C ALA A 168 -11.68 1.30 0.47
N GLN A 169 -12.83 1.89 0.19
CA GLN A 169 -13.13 3.29 0.48
C GLN A 169 -14.22 3.44 1.56
N ASP A 170 -14.88 2.35 1.94
CA ASP A 170 -15.96 2.34 2.92
C ASP A 170 -15.44 1.89 4.27
N LYS A 171 -15.64 2.72 5.29
CA LYS A 171 -15.30 2.42 6.68
C LYS A 171 -15.90 1.10 7.18
N ASN A 172 -17.09 0.74 6.71
CA ASN A 172 -17.80 -0.48 7.16
C ASN A 172 -17.17 -1.76 6.58
N THR A 173 -16.39 -1.66 5.53
CA THR A 173 -15.64 -2.78 4.94
C THR A 173 -14.19 -2.81 5.34
N MET A 174 -13.76 -1.96 6.20
CA MET A 174 -12.45 -1.73 6.82
C MET A 174 -11.20 -2.10 5.98
N GLY A 175 -11.34 -2.75 4.83
CA GLY A 175 -10.23 -3.25 4.04
C GLY A 175 -9.32 -4.26 4.75
N ILE A 176 -9.66 -4.66 5.98
CA ILE A 176 -8.84 -5.55 6.80
C ILE A 176 -9.57 -6.88 6.96
N TRP A 177 -9.01 -7.94 6.42
CA TRP A 177 -9.60 -9.27 6.42
C TRP A 177 -8.87 -10.20 7.37
N GLY A 178 -9.39 -10.36 8.56
CA GLY A 178 -8.90 -11.39 9.47
C GLY A 178 -9.24 -12.79 8.99
N GLY A 179 -8.28 -13.69 8.91
CA GLY A 179 -8.48 -15.13 8.79
C GLY A 179 -8.91 -15.67 7.43
N LYS A 180 -8.90 -14.91 6.34
CA LYS A 180 -9.18 -15.44 5.00
C LYS A 180 -7.92 -16.02 4.36
N THR A 181 -8.04 -17.24 3.86
CA THR A 181 -7.01 -17.86 3.03
C THR A 181 -7.13 -17.32 1.61
N ILE A 182 -6.02 -16.80 1.08
CA ILE A 182 -5.91 -16.37 -0.31
C ILE A 182 -4.83 -17.20 -0.96
N ASN A 183 -5.14 -17.85 -2.07
CA ASN A 183 -4.18 -18.47 -2.93
C ASN A 183 -3.68 -17.46 -3.95
N GLY A 184 -2.39 -17.22 -3.96
CA GLY A 184 -1.78 -16.22 -4.81
C GLY A 184 -0.27 -16.23 -4.66
N TRP A 185 0.35 -15.19 -5.18
CA TRP A 185 1.80 -15.03 -5.13
C TRP A 185 2.15 -13.95 -4.13
N TRP A 186 3.01 -14.30 -3.17
CA TRP A 186 3.41 -13.45 -2.05
C TRP A 186 4.79 -12.88 -2.29
N ILE A 187 4.91 -11.57 -2.25
CA ILE A 187 6.16 -10.86 -2.54
C ILE A 187 6.51 -9.98 -1.35
N ASP A 188 7.68 -10.22 -0.73
CA ASP A 188 8.16 -9.44 0.41
C ASP A 188 8.50 -8.00 0.00
N VAL A 189 8.12 -7.04 0.81
CA VAL A 189 8.48 -5.63 0.66
C VAL A 189 9.25 -5.09 1.85
#